data_0c1418893ff4e137838e593638392678
#
_entry.id   0c1418893ff4e137838e593638392678
#
_cell.length_a   1.000
_cell.length_b   1.000
_cell.length_c   1.000
_cell.angle_alpha   90.00
_cell.angle_beta   90.00
_cell.angle_gamma   90.00
#
_symmetry.space_group_name_H-M   'P 1'
#
loop_
_entity.id
_entity.type
_entity.pdbx_description
1 polymer ?
#
loop_
_entity_poly.entity_id
_entity_poly.type
_entity_poly.pdbx_seq_one_letter_code
_entity_poly.pdbx_strand_id
1 'polypeptide(L)'
;MKLKMLVFGLCLVSSIGFSQDYFPKNDGVKVANNHYTALTNATIYTSPTEIIEKGTLLLKNGQVVAVGKNVQIPLQTVVTDLSGKTIYPSFIDLFSDFGVKKPASARGGRGSQYEPTREGFYWNDHIMPENNAIDQFSFNAKAAKDLMSQGFGVVNTHIQDGVARGSGALIALNAIETDAQRVLSSRSAQYFSFSKSAAKNQSYPGSLMGAMALLRQFFSDANWYGKGNSNTRDRSIEAFNAQKNNLAIFD
;
A
#
# COMPACT_ATOMS: atom_id res chain seq x y z
N MET A 1 -34.91 -16.43 -55.46
CA MET A 1 -33.61 -17.08 -55.19
C MET A 1 -32.54 -16.07 -54.72
N LYS A 2 -32.44 -14.89 -55.32
CA LYS A 2 -31.42 -13.87 -54.99
C LYS A 2 -31.52 -13.28 -53.55
N LEU A 3 -32.74 -13.09 -53.02
CA LEU A 3 -32.97 -12.54 -51.69
C LEU A 3 -32.56 -13.51 -50.55
N LYS A 4 -32.79 -14.81 -50.72
CA LYS A 4 -32.38 -15.82 -49.74
C LYS A 4 -30.87 -16.01 -49.67
N MET A 5 -30.17 -15.76 -50.77
CA MET A 5 -28.72 -15.80 -50.86
C MET A 5 -28.08 -14.61 -50.18
N LEU A 6 -28.74 -13.43 -50.23
CA LEU A 6 -28.29 -12.21 -49.58
C LEU A 6 -28.42 -12.31 -48.04
N VAL A 7 -29.50 -12.89 -47.53
CA VAL A 7 -29.71 -13.13 -46.09
C VAL A 7 -28.72 -14.14 -45.54
N PHE A 8 -28.39 -15.18 -46.31
CA PHE A 8 -27.38 -16.16 -45.90
C PHE A 8 -25.96 -15.58 -45.88
N GLY A 9 -25.64 -14.68 -46.81
CA GLY A 9 -24.37 -13.92 -46.79
C GLY A 9 -24.27 -12.95 -45.61
N LEU A 10 -25.39 -12.32 -45.22
CA LEU A 10 -25.41 -11.37 -44.09
C LEU A 10 -25.25 -12.10 -42.75
N CYS A 11 -25.77 -13.33 -42.60
CA CYS A 11 -25.56 -14.14 -41.39
C CYS A 11 -24.13 -14.68 -41.25
N LEU A 12 -23.40 -14.84 -42.35
CA LEU A 12 -21.99 -15.25 -42.31
C LEU A 12 -21.02 -14.14 -41.91
N VAL A 13 -21.37 -12.89 -42.17
CA VAL A 13 -20.54 -11.72 -41.77
C VAL A 13 -20.73 -11.36 -40.28
N SER A 14 -21.87 -11.70 -39.69
CA SER A 14 -22.10 -11.46 -38.25
C SER A 14 -21.40 -12.43 -37.29
N SER A 15 -20.72 -13.45 -37.81
CA SER A 15 -19.94 -14.40 -37.03
C SER A 15 -18.44 -14.07 -36.96
N ILE A 16 -18.03 -12.85 -37.34
CA ILE A 16 -16.72 -12.34 -36.91
C ILE A 16 -16.87 -11.99 -35.42
N GLY A 17 -16.89 -13.05 -34.62
CA GLY A 17 -16.91 -12.94 -33.17
C GLY A 17 -15.70 -12.14 -32.72
N PHE A 18 -15.94 -11.14 -31.89
CA PHE A 18 -14.90 -10.59 -31.05
C PHE A 18 -14.30 -11.77 -30.28
N SER A 19 -13.11 -12.17 -30.68
CA SER A 19 -12.29 -13.08 -29.89
C SER A 19 -12.09 -12.36 -28.55
N GLN A 20 -12.80 -12.79 -27.52
CA GLN A 20 -12.49 -12.39 -26.17
C GLN A 20 -11.06 -12.86 -25.89
N ASP A 21 -10.24 -11.99 -25.31
CA ASP A 21 -8.96 -12.41 -24.76
C ASP A 21 -9.24 -13.55 -23.77
N TYR A 22 -9.12 -14.79 -24.24
CA TYR A 22 -9.46 -16.00 -23.48
C TYR A 22 -8.51 -16.22 -22.31
N PHE A 23 -7.35 -15.58 -22.36
CA PHE A 23 -6.37 -15.65 -21.28
C PHE A 23 -6.47 -14.40 -20.41
N PRO A 24 -6.82 -14.53 -19.14
CA PRO A 24 -6.76 -13.41 -18.21
C PRO A 24 -5.32 -12.83 -18.22
N LYS A 25 -5.22 -11.52 -18.25
CA LYS A 25 -3.92 -10.86 -18.10
C LYS A 25 -3.25 -11.37 -16.83
N ASN A 26 -2.00 -11.77 -16.96
CA ASN A 26 -1.22 -12.37 -15.86
C ASN A 26 -0.70 -11.32 -14.86
N ASP A 27 -1.39 -10.20 -14.72
CA ASP A 27 -0.97 -9.04 -13.92
C ASP A 27 -0.92 -9.31 -12.41
N GLY A 28 -1.58 -10.36 -11.93
CA GLY A 28 -1.59 -10.77 -10.52
C GLY A 28 -0.57 -11.83 -10.15
N VAL A 29 0.11 -12.41 -11.11
CA VAL A 29 1.08 -13.50 -10.86
C VAL A 29 2.48 -12.92 -10.74
N LYS A 30 3.11 -13.13 -9.58
CA LYS A 30 4.53 -12.80 -9.40
C LYS A 30 5.38 -13.71 -10.28
N VAL A 31 6.08 -13.12 -11.22
CA VAL A 31 7.10 -13.85 -12.01
C VAL A 31 8.31 -14.06 -11.10
N ALA A 32 8.59 -15.32 -10.75
CA ALA A 32 9.79 -15.66 -10.01
C ALA A 32 11.01 -15.50 -10.94
N ASN A 33 11.80 -14.46 -10.72
CA ASN A 33 13.10 -14.33 -11.36
C ASN A 33 14.11 -15.20 -10.59
N ASN A 34 14.38 -16.40 -11.06
CA ASN A 34 15.32 -17.33 -10.42
C ASN A 34 16.79 -17.00 -10.66
N HIS A 35 17.08 -15.95 -11.43
CA HIS A 35 18.45 -15.54 -11.72
C HIS A 35 19.02 -14.67 -10.61
N TYR A 36 20.32 -14.86 -10.38
CA TYR A 36 21.07 -13.93 -9.56
C TYR A 36 21.44 -12.68 -10.36
N THR A 37 21.47 -11.54 -9.69
CA THR A 37 22.01 -10.29 -10.20
C THR A 37 23.16 -9.85 -9.30
N ALA A 38 24.34 -9.62 -9.87
CA ALA A 38 25.50 -9.11 -9.14
C ALA A 38 25.82 -7.69 -9.61
N LEU A 39 25.86 -6.76 -8.66
CA LEU A 39 26.34 -5.39 -8.86
C LEU A 39 27.77 -5.35 -8.33
N THR A 40 28.76 -5.17 -9.20
CA THR A 40 30.19 -5.31 -8.87
C THR A 40 30.92 -3.98 -8.90
N ASN A 41 32.07 -3.93 -8.21
CA ASN A 41 33.02 -2.80 -8.20
C ASN A 41 32.44 -1.47 -7.69
N ALA A 42 31.34 -1.50 -6.95
CA ALA A 42 30.74 -0.29 -6.38
C ALA A 42 31.32 0.04 -5.00
N THR A 43 31.24 1.30 -4.61
CA THR A 43 31.35 1.70 -3.20
C THR A 43 29.99 1.48 -2.54
N ILE A 44 29.91 0.58 -1.55
CA ILE A 44 28.64 0.17 -0.94
C ILE A 44 28.60 0.65 0.52
N TYR A 45 27.59 1.45 0.85
CA TYR A 45 27.28 1.84 2.22
C TYR A 45 26.26 0.86 2.79
N THR A 46 26.68 0.01 3.75
CA THR A 46 25.79 -0.91 4.46
C THR A 46 25.16 -0.27 5.68
N SER A 47 25.84 0.72 6.24
CA SER A 47 25.36 1.57 7.34
C SER A 47 26.00 2.96 7.23
N PRO A 48 25.62 3.95 8.06
CA PRO A 48 26.27 5.27 8.08
C PRO A 48 27.77 5.23 8.36
N THR A 49 28.24 4.17 9.00
CA THR A 49 29.65 4.04 9.45
C THR A 49 30.43 2.93 8.75
N GLU A 50 29.75 2.08 7.96
CA GLU A 50 30.38 0.94 7.29
C GLU A 50 30.33 1.10 5.77
N ILE A 51 31.52 1.14 5.17
CA ILE A 51 31.75 1.36 3.75
C ILE A 51 32.55 0.20 3.19
N ILE A 52 32.08 -0.40 2.10
CA ILE A 52 32.77 -1.44 1.36
C ILE A 52 33.20 -0.86 0.01
N GLU A 53 34.49 -0.58 -0.12
CA GLU A 53 35.06 -0.13 -1.39
C GLU A 53 35.25 -1.30 -2.35
N LYS A 54 34.93 -1.09 -3.65
CA LYS A 54 34.99 -2.11 -4.71
C LYS A 54 34.24 -3.38 -4.31
N GLY A 55 33.08 -3.19 -3.67
CA GLY A 55 32.23 -4.26 -3.20
C GLY A 55 31.37 -4.87 -4.29
N THR A 56 30.83 -6.03 -3.97
CA THR A 56 29.82 -6.73 -4.77
C THR A 56 28.54 -6.88 -3.95
N LEU A 57 27.41 -6.51 -4.54
CA LEU A 57 26.08 -6.76 -4.00
C LEU A 57 25.42 -7.85 -4.85
N LEU A 58 25.11 -8.99 -4.24
CA LEU A 58 24.45 -10.11 -4.88
C LEU A 58 22.97 -10.13 -4.49
N LEU A 59 22.12 -10.12 -5.49
CA LEU A 59 20.65 -10.09 -5.35
C LEU A 59 20.03 -11.35 -5.95
N LYS A 60 18.94 -11.83 -5.35
CA LYS A 60 18.06 -12.86 -5.92
C LYS A 60 16.61 -12.56 -5.53
N ASN A 61 15.71 -12.55 -6.48
CA ASN A 61 14.28 -12.31 -6.25
C ASN A 61 14.01 -10.99 -5.47
N GLY A 62 14.77 -9.93 -5.75
CA GLY A 62 14.65 -8.64 -5.07
C GLY A 62 15.22 -8.60 -3.64
N GLN A 63 15.83 -9.68 -3.18
CA GLN A 63 16.45 -9.76 -1.85
C GLN A 63 17.97 -9.73 -1.96
N VAL A 64 18.62 -9.10 -0.98
CA VAL A 64 20.07 -9.14 -0.83
C VAL A 64 20.48 -10.51 -0.29
N VAL A 65 21.27 -11.24 -1.08
CA VAL A 65 21.81 -12.56 -0.70
C VAL A 65 23.17 -12.42 -0.02
N ALA A 66 24.02 -11.57 -0.57
CA ALA A 66 25.33 -11.29 0.00
C ALA A 66 25.81 -9.89 -0.39
N VAL A 67 26.61 -9.29 0.49
CA VAL A 67 27.31 -8.03 0.24
C VAL A 67 28.74 -8.13 0.82
N GLY A 68 29.74 -7.66 0.08
CA GLY A 68 31.12 -7.72 0.55
C GLY A 68 32.13 -7.49 -0.58
N LYS A 69 33.44 -7.53 -0.22
CA LYS A 69 34.51 -7.45 -1.22
C LYS A 69 34.70 -8.77 -2.00
N ASN A 70 34.57 -9.90 -1.33
CA ASN A 70 34.85 -11.24 -1.86
C ASN A 70 33.57 -12.09 -1.90
N VAL A 71 32.52 -11.60 -2.59
CA VAL A 71 31.29 -12.37 -2.78
C VAL A 71 31.47 -13.37 -3.91
N GLN A 72 31.15 -14.63 -3.65
CA GLN A 72 31.14 -15.65 -4.71
C GLN A 72 29.91 -15.44 -5.59
N ILE A 73 30.14 -15.21 -6.88
CA ILE A 73 29.10 -15.00 -7.88
C ILE A 73 28.72 -16.35 -8.49
N PRO A 74 27.48 -16.84 -8.33
CA PRO A 74 27.05 -18.11 -8.93
C PRO A 74 27.10 -18.09 -10.45
N LEU A 75 27.15 -19.26 -11.05
CA LEU A 75 27.02 -19.40 -12.50
C LEU A 75 25.66 -18.87 -12.97
N GLN A 76 25.61 -18.35 -14.19
CA GLN A 76 24.40 -17.76 -14.80
C GLN A 76 23.88 -16.49 -14.09
N THR A 77 24.73 -15.81 -13.31
CA THR A 77 24.40 -14.51 -12.70
C THR A 77 24.49 -13.40 -13.74
N VAL A 78 23.50 -12.50 -13.76
CA VAL A 78 23.59 -11.25 -14.53
C VAL A 78 24.51 -10.30 -13.78
N VAL A 79 25.67 -9.98 -14.37
CA VAL A 79 26.67 -9.11 -13.74
C VAL A 79 26.62 -7.72 -14.34
N THR A 80 26.53 -6.71 -13.49
CA THR A 80 26.59 -5.29 -13.88
C THR A 80 27.77 -4.63 -13.16
N ASP A 81 28.71 -4.08 -13.93
CA ASP A 81 29.83 -3.32 -13.37
C ASP A 81 29.39 -1.89 -13.01
N LEU A 82 29.58 -1.51 -11.76
CA LEU A 82 29.27 -0.20 -11.21
C LEU A 82 30.52 0.54 -10.75
N SER A 83 31.65 0.33 -11.44
CA SER A 83 32.91 1.06 -11.16
C SER A 83 32.69 2.57 -11.11
N GLY A 84 33.16 3.20 -10.03
CA GLY A 84 33.00 4.63 -9.79
C GLY A 84 31.61 5.07 -9.33
N LYS A 85 30.69 4.12 -9.11
CA LYS A 85 29.34 4.41 -8.57
C LYS A 85 29.26 4.01 -7.11
N THR A 86 28.29 4.62 -6.42
CA THR A 86 28.01 4.35 -5.01
C THR A 86 26.60 3.77 -4.86
N ILE A 87 26.49 2.75 -4.01
CA ILE A 87 25.22 2.11 -3.63
C ILE A 87 24.89 2.49 -2.19
N TYR A 88 23.67 2.98 -2.00
CA TYR A 88 23.07 3.26 -0.68
C TYR A 88 21.78 2.48 -0.53
N PRO A 89 21.38 2.10 0.70
CA PRO A 89 20.00 1.72 0.98
C PRO A 89 19.06 2.86 0.59
N SER A 90 17.94 2.55 -0.04
CA SER A 90 16.93 3.57 -0.33
C SER A 90 16.23 4.05 0.94
N PHE A 91 15.73 5.28 0.92
CA PHE A 91 14.84 5.79 1.96
C PHE A 91 13.47 5.10 1.87
N ILE A 92 12.84 4.98 3.04
CA ILE A 92 11.45 4.51 3.18
C ILE A 92 10.65 5.69 3.74
N ASP A 93 9.66 6.16 2.99
CA ASP A 93 8.71 7.15 3.50
C ASP A 93 7.62 6.42 4.29
N LEU A 94 7.58 6.65 5.59
CA LEU A 94 6.62 6.00 6.49
C LEU A 94 5.26 6.72 6.55
N PHE A 95 5.15 7.92 5.99
CA PHE A 95 3.96 8.76 6.10
C PHE A 95 3.60 9.38 4.76
N SER A 96 3.10 8.58 3.85
CA SER A 96 2.80 8.97 2.47
C SER A 96 1.30 8.87 2.16
N ASP A 97 0.85 9.68 1.21
CA ASP A 97 -0.45 9.55 0.53
C ASP A 97 -0.30 9.10 -0.93
N PHE A 98 0.88 8.59 -1.28
CA PHE A 98 1.20 8.16 -2.63
C PHE A 98 0.18 7.17 -3.18
N GLY A 99 -0.44 7.50 -4.31
CA GLY A 99 -1.41 6.64 -4.99
C GLY A 99 -2.75 6.46 -4.27
N VAL A 100 -3.00 7.16 -3.17
CA VAL A 100 -4.25 7.11 -2.42
C VAL A 100 -4.97 8.44 -2.51
N LYS A 101 -6.25 8.42 -2.83
CA LYS A 101 -7.04 9.64 -2.94
C LYS A 101 -7.41 10.16 -1.55
N LYS A 102 -7.15 11.44 -1.31
CA LYS A 102 -7.69 12.12 -0.14
C LYS A 102 -9.21 12.19 -0.23
N PRO A 103 -9.96 11.78 0.80
CA PRO A 103 -11.41 11.87 0.80
C PRO A 103 -11.87 13.32 0.62
N ALA A 104 -12.96 13.49 -0.16
CA ALA A 104 -13.56 14.80 -0.32
C ALA A 104 -14.17 15.28 1.00
N SER A 105 -14.05 16.56 1.29
CA SER A 105 -14.71 17.16 2.46
C SER A 105 -16.22 16.99 2.40
N ALA A 106 -16.82 16.67 3.53
CA ALA A 106 -18.26 16.56 3.64
C ALA A 106 -18.92 17.90 3.30
N ARG A 107 -20.00 17.82 2.51
CA ARG A 107 -20.87 18.97 2.22
C ARG A 107 -22.01 18.95 3.22
N GLY A 108 -22.17 20.02 3.98
CA GLY A 108 -23.27 20.14 4.94
C GLY A 108 -22.85 20.87 6.22
N GLY A 109 -23.83 21.08 7.10
CA GLY A 109 -23.64 21.70 8.40
C GLY A 109 -22.97 20.76 9.41
N ARG A 110 -22.82 21.27 10.64
CA ARG A 110 -22.31 20.52 11.78
C ARG A 110 -23.30 19.41 12.16
N GLY A 111 -22.84 18.16 12.11
CA GLY A 111 -23.64 17.00 12.49
C GLY A 111 -23.81 16.85 14.00
N SER A 112 -24.56 15.84 14.40
CA SER A 112 -24.73 15.45 15.80
C SER A 112 -23.37 15.16 16.46
N GLN A 113 -23.34 15.27 17.79
CA GLN A 113 -22.14 15.01 18.55
C GLN A 113 -21.89 13.52 18.73
N TYR A 114 -22.93 12.74 18.96
CA TYR A 114 -22.82 11.33 19.36
C TYR A 114 -23.56 10.35 18.45
N GLU A 115 -24.38 10.82 17.53
CA GLU A 115 -25.12 9.95 16.63
C GLU A 115 -24.24 9.49 15.48
N PRO A 116 -24.00 8.17 15.34
CA PRO A 116 -23.22 7.63 14.24
C PRO A 116 -24.01 7.70 12.93
N THR A 117 -23.30 7.83 11.82
CA THR A 117 -23.90 7.72 10.47
C THR A 117 -23.70 6.32 9.87
N ARG A 118 -22.97 5.41 10.56
CA ARG A 118 -22.61 4.09 10.07
C ARG A 118 -23.09 2.99 11.01
N GLU A 119 -24.04 2.20 10.57
CA GLU A 119 -24.54 1.06 11.31
C GLU A 119 -23.53 -0.12 11.28
N GLY A 120 -23.32 -0.78 12.41
CA GLY A 120 -22.39 -1.91 12.55
C GLY A 120 -20.89 -1.52 12.58
N PHE A 121 -20.61 -0.23 12.75
CA PHE A 121 -19.27 0.33 12.95
C PHE A 121 -19.20 1.08 14.28
N TYR A 122 -17.98 1.49 14.67
CA TYR A 122 -17.79 2.26 15.90
C TYR A 122 -18.65 3.54 15.89
N TRP A 123 -19.17 3.89 17.06
CA TRP A 123 -20.14 5.00 17.23
C TRP A 123 -19.61 6.37 16.78
N ASN A 124 -18.30 6.55 16.75
CA ASN A 124 -17.69 7.80 16.27
C ASN A 124 -17.19 7.63 14.83
N ASP A 125 -17.72 8.45 13.91
CA ASP A 125 -17.42 8.37 12.48
C ASP A 125 -16.00 8.77 12.08
N HIS A 126 -15.22 9.36 13.00
CA HIS A 126 -13.80 9.67 12.79
C HIS A 126 -12.87 8.50 13.16
N ILE A 127 -13.42 7.41 13.70
CA ILE A 127 -12.72 6.15 13.98
C ILE A 127 -13.02 5.17 12.85
N MET A 128 -12.07 4.97 11.95
CA MET A 128 -12.23 4.19 10.72
C MET A 128 -11.09 3.19 10.51
N PRO A 129 -10.75 2.34 11.50
CA PRO A 129 -9.65 1.38 11.39
C PRO A 129 -9.90 0.29 10.34
N GLU A 130 -11.13 0.15 9.85
CA GLU A 130 -11.50 -0.74 8.75
C GLU A 130 -11.03 -0.26 7.37
N ASN A 131 -10.64 1.00 7.24
CA ASN A 131 -10.09 1.51 6.00
C ASN A 131 -8.76 0.85 5.68
N ASN A 132 -8.56 0.45 4.42
CA ASN A 132 -7.29 -0.06 3.95
C ASN A 132 -6.82 0.79 2.77
N ALA A 133 -5.60 1.29 2.84
CA ALA A 133 -5.04 2.10 1.74
C ALA A 133 -4.99 1.33 0.42
N ILE A 134 -4.73 0.02 0.48
CA ILE A 134 -4.63 -0.83 -0.71
C ILE A 134 -5.93 -0.89 -1.52
N ASP A 135 -7.10 -0.75 -0.88
CA ASP A 135 -8.39 -0.82 -1.56
C ASP A 135 -8.64 0.40 -2.47
N GLN A 136 -7.93 1.49 -2.22
CA GLN A 136 -8.02 2.74 -2.99
C GLN A 136 -6.73 3.08 -3.74
N PHE A 137 -5.73 2.21 -3.64
CA PHE A 137 -4.42 2.44 -4.23
C PHE A 137 -4.47 2.44 -5.76
N SER A 138 -3.82 3.44 -6.37
CA SER A 138 -3.61 3.53 -7.81
C SER A 138 -2.20 4.05 -8.07
N PHE A 139 -1.39 3.25 -8.74
CA PHE A 139 0.01 3.61 -8.98
C PHE A 139 0.15 4.82 -9.93
N ASN A 140 0.95 5.79 -9.54
CA ASN A 140 1.31 6.95 -10.36
C ASN A 140 2.80 6.89 -10.72
N ALA A 141 3.10 6.47 -11.95
CA ALA A 141 4.47 6.29 -12.42
C ALA A 141 5.30 7.58 -12.41
N LYS A 142 4.67 8.75 -12.66
CA LYS A 142 5.37 10.05 -12.63
C LYS A 142 5.78 10.39 -11.19
N ALA A 143 4.84 10.35 -10.25
CA ALA A 143 5.11 10.63 -8.85
C ALA A 143 6.11 9.62 -8.25
N ALA A 144 6.04 8.34 -8.65
CA ALA A 144 7.02 7.33 -8.26
C ALA A 144 8.43 7.70 -8.74
N LYS A 145 8.57 8.11 -9.99
CA LYS A 145 9.86 8.55 -10.55
C LYS A 145 10.41 9.77 -9.82
N ASP A 146 9.56 10.70 -9.47
CA ASP A 146 9.96 11.92 -8.74
C ASP A 146 10.48 11.55 -7.33
N LEU A 147 9.79 10.67 -6.61
CA LEU A 147 10.25 10.14 -5.30
C LEU A 147 11.55 9.34 -5.41
N MET A 148 11.66 8.46 -6.41
CA MET A 148 12.89 7.70 -6.65
C MET A 148 14.09 8.60 -6.96
N SER A 149 13.88 9.72 -7.65
CA SER A 149 14.95 10.69 -7.93
C SER A 149 15.48 11.37 -6.67
N GLN A 150 14.69 11.38 -5.59
CA GLN A 150 15.05 11.88 -4.27
C GLN A 150 15.64 10.80 -3.34
N GLY A 151 15.76 9.55 -3.83
CA GLY A 151 16.34 8.43 -3.09
C GLY A 151 15.33 7.55 -2.34
N PHE A 152 14.02 7.80 -2.48
CA PHE A 152 13.01 6.90 -1.91
C PHE A 152 12.80 5.68 -2.82
N GLY A 153 12.84 4.49 -2.25
CA GLY A 153 12.56 3.23 -2.97
C GLY A 153 11.23 2.61 -2.56
N VAL A 154 10.75 2.94 -1.38
CA VAL A 154 9.53 2.38 -0.78
C VAL A 154 8.77 3.48 -0.06
N VAL A 155 7.45 3.41 -0.14
CA VAL A 155 6.55 4.29 0.63
C VAL A 155 5.55 3.45 1.40
N ASN A 156 5.19 3.91 2.60
CA ASN A 156 4.06 3.38 3.36
C ASN A 156 2.90 4.36 3.22
N THR A 157 2.02 4.07 2.28
CA THR A 157 0.90 4.96 1.95
C THR A 157 -0.33 4.66 2.77
N HIS A 158 -1.10 5.69 3.14
CA HIS A 158 -2.33 5.55 3.92
C HIS A 158 -3.34 6.65 3.59
N ILE A 159 -4.59 6.44 3.99
CA ILE A 159 -5.66 7.44 3.84
C ILE A 159 -5.49 8.48 4.94
N GLN A 160 -5.11 9.72 4.57
CA GLN A 160 -4.85 10.80 5.52
C GLN A 160 -6.12 11.52 5.96
N ASP A 161 -7.07 10.77 6.57
CA ASP A 161 -8.34 11.32 7.05
C ASP A 161 -8.85 10.58 8.28
N GLY A 162 -9.25 11.30 9.33
CA GLY A 162 -9.81 10.76 10.56
C GLY A 162 -8.83 10.59 11.70
N VAL A 163 -9.37 10.19 12.86
CA VAL A 163 -8.64 9.98 14.11
C VAL A 163 -8.00 8.58 14.13
N ALA A 164 -8.74 7.54 13.80
CA ALA A 164 -8.18 6.23 13.44
C ALA A 164 -8.39 6.04 11.94
N ARG A 165 -7.30 6.02 11.20
CA ARG A 165 -7.31 6.11 9.73
C ARG A 165 -7.31 4.77 9.02
N GLY A 166 -7.06 3.69 9.75
CA GLY A 166 -6.95 2.34 9.21
C GLY A 166 -5.54 1.95 8.83
N SER A 167 -5.42 0.98 7.94
CA SER A 167 -4.13 0.41 7.58
C SER A 167 -3.48 1.08 6.39
N GLY A 168 -2.16 1.24 6.48
CA GLY A 168 -1.31 1.58 5.35
C GLY A 168 -0.94 0.39 4.48
N ALA A 169 -0.42 0.68 3.30
CA ALA A 169 0.16 -0.29 2.39
C ALA A 169 1.61 0.08 2.08
N LEU A 170 2.49 -0.91 2.17
CA LEU A 170 3.91 -0.74 1.85
C LEU A 170 4.12 -1.02 0.37
N ILE A 171 4.54 -0.02 -0.38
CA ILE A 171 4.61 -0.03 -1.84
C ILE A 171 6.04 0.24 -2.30
N ALA A 172 6.58 -0.63 -3.15
CA ALA A 172 7.81 -0.36 -3.89
C ALA A 172 7.53 0.60 -5.05
N LEU A 173 8.39 1.61 -5.22
CA LEU A 173 8.21 2.66 -6.24
C LEU A 173 8.67 2.25 -7.63
N ASN A 174 9.10 0.99 -7.83
CA ASN A 174 9.52 0.50 -9.14
C ASN A 174 8.38 0.57 -10.17
N ALA A 175 8.57 1.41 -11.20
CA ALA A 175 7.56 1.65 -12.22
C ALA A 175 7.45 0.54 -13.29
N ILE A 176 8.40 -0.40 -13.33
CA ILE A 176 8.45 -1.49 -14.33
C ILE A 176 7.59 -2.68 -13.91
N GLU A 177 7.35 -2.84 -12.61
CA GLU A 177 6.66 -3.99 -12.06
C GLU A 177 5.12 -3.83 -12.10
N THR A 178 4.43 -4.97 -12.02
CA THR A 178 2.98 -5.00 -11.86
C THR A 178 2.56 -4.60 -10.45
N ASP A 179 1.29 -4.24 -10.24
CA ASP A 179 0.79 -3.86 -8.92
C ASP A 179 0.96 -4.99 -7.89
N ALA A 180 0.80 -6.25 -8.32
CA ALA A 180 1.02 -7.41 -7.45
C ALA A 180 2.48 -7.54 -6.96
N GLN A 181 3.45 -7.10 -7.76
CA GLN A 181 4.87 -7.19 -7.43
C GLN A 181 5.35 -6.02 -6.58
N ARG A 182 4.76 -4.83 -6.77
CA ARG A 182 5.12 -3.63 -6.02
C ARG A 182 4.49 -3.53 -4.64
N VAL A 183 3.39 -4.24 -4.38
CA VAL A 183 2.76 -4.29 -3.05
C VAL A 183 3.57 -5.24 -2.16
N LEU A 184 4.40 -4.68 -1.28
CA LEU A 184 5.22 -5.45 -0.34
C LEU A 184 4.41 -5.93 0.87
N SER A 185 3.47 -5.10 1.32
CA SER A 185 2.49 -5.45 2.35
C SER A 185 1.21 -4.67 2.14
N SER A 186 0.07 -5.36 2.15
CA SER A 186 -1.25 -4.73 2.03
C SER A 186 -1.77 -4.11 3.33
N ARG A 187 -1.17 -4.48 4.47
CA ARG A 187 -1.52 -3.99 5.81
C ARG A 187 -0.26 -3.88 6.65
N SER A 188 0.48 -2.79 6.46
CA SER A 188 1.83 -2.62 7.02
C SER A 188 1.85 -1.96 8.40
N ALA A 189 0.98 -0.99 8.62
CA ALA A 189 0.89 -0.22 9.86
C ALA A 189 -0.54 0.26 10.07
N GLN A 190 -0.89 0.62 11.31
CA GLN A 190 -2.11 1.35 11.63
C GLN A 190 -1.79 2.82 11.83
N TYR A 191 -2.62 3.69 11.26
CA TYR A 191 -2.43 5.14 11.31
C TYR A 191 -3.46 5.83 12.19
N PHE A 192 -2.98 6.70 13.04
CA PHE A 192 -3.77 7.51 13.97
C PHE A 192 -3.41 8.98 13.86
N SER A 193 -4.36 9.84 14.17
CA SER A 193 -4.17 11.29 14.21
C SER A 193 -5.03 11.91 15.31
N PHE A 194 -4.69 13.12 15.68
CA PHE A 194 -5.55 13.91 16.55
C PHE A 194 -6.51 14.83 15.78
N SER A 195 -6.52 14.69 14.44
CA SER A 195 -7.41 15.45 13.56
C SER A 195 -8.62 14.62 13.18
N LYS A 196 -9.81 15.20 13.30
CA LYS A 196 -11.05 14.55 12.86
C LYS A 196 -11.12 14.47 11.33
N SER A 197 -11.90 13.53 10.83
CA SER A 197 -12.14 13.38 9.39
C SER A 197 -12.78 14.63 8.79
N ALA A 198 -12.24 15.09 7.67
CA ALA A 198 -12.85 16.12 6.85
C ALA A 198 -14.06 15.59 6.06
N ALA A 199 -14.13 14.29 5.83
CA ALA A 199 -15.21 13.63 5.08
C ALA A 199 -16.45 13.32 5.95
N LYS A 200 -16.41 13.60 7.27
CA LYS A 200 -17.50 13.29 8.21
C LYS A 200 -17.99 14.55 8.92
N ASN A 201 -19.30 14.62 9.13
CA ASN A 201 -19.95 15.79 9.74
C ASN A 201 -20.12 15.66 11.26
N GLN A 202 -19.89 14.50 11.86
CA GLN A 202 -20.02 14.34 13.30
C GLN A 202 -19.13 15.35 14.04
N SER A 203 -19.71 16.05 15.03
CA SER A 203 -19.05 17.22 15.61
C SER A 203 -18.02 16.88 16.69
N TYR A 204 -18.12 15.73 17.36
CA TYR A 204 -17.13 15.25 18.32
C TYR A 204 -16.07 14.36 17.61
N PRO A 205 -14.78 14.56 17.88
CA PRO A 205 -14.15 15.46 18.85
C PRO A 205 -14.05 16.91 18.33
N GLY A 206 -14.16 17.87 19.26
CA GLY A 206 -14.06 19.31 18.97
C GLY A 206 -12.71 19.94 19.34
N SER A 207 -11.80 19.16 19.93
CA SER A 207 -10.51 19.63 20.41
C SER A 207 -9.47 18.49 20.41
N LEU A 208 -8.18 18.83 20.55
CA LEU A 208 -7.10 17.88 20.72
C LEU A 208 -7.32 16.95 21.93
N MET A 209 -7.72 17.53 23.08
CA MET A 209 -8.03 16.73 24.26
C MET A 209 -9.19 15.75 24.02
N GLY A 210 -10.19 16.20 23.27
CA GLY A 210 -11.31 15.34 22.87
C GLY A 210 -10.87 14.20 21.95
N ALA A 211 -9.96 14.45 20.99
CA ALA A 211 -9.40 13.41 20.15
C ALA A 211 -8.58 12.39 20.94
N MET A 212 -7.77 12.84 21.90
CA MET A 212 -7.02 11.96 22.80
C MET A 212 -7.96 11.12 23.69
N ALA A 213 -9.02 11.73 24.21
CA ALA A 213 -10.02 11.01 25.01
C ALA A 213 -10.75 9.97 24.16
N LEU A 214 -11.14 10.31 22.92
CA LEU A 214 -11.76 9.39 21.98
C LEU A 214 -10.88 8.19 21.66
N LEU A 215 -9.59 8.41 21.40
CA LEU A 215 -8.64 7.30 21.15
C LEU A 215 -8.48 6.40 22.37
N ARG A 216 -8.35 6.97 23.57
CA ARG A 216 -8.29 6.16 24.80
C ARG A 216 -9.55 5.32 25.02
N GLN A 217 -10.71 5.93 24.76
CA GLN A 217 -11.99 5.20 24.82
C GLN A 217 -12.02 4.09 23.80
N PHE A 218 -11.64 4.37 22.54
CA PHE A 218 -11.62 3.38 21.48
C PHE A 218 -10.69 2.19 21.80
N PHE A 219 -9.48 2.43 22.30
CA PHE A 219 -8.58 1.36 22.72
C PHE A 219 -9.13 0.53 23.88
N SER A 220 -9.81 1.17 24.84
CA SER A 220 -10.46 0.47 25.96
C SER A 220 -11.61 -0.39 25.46
N ASP A 221 -12.45 0.13 24.58
CA ASP A 221 -13.58 -0.58 23.98
C ASP A 221 -13.10 -1.75 23.12
N ALA A 222 -12.04 -1.56 22.33
CA ALA A 222 -11.46 -2.62 21.51
C ALA A 222 -10.86 -3.76 22.35
N ASN A 223 -10.22 -3.43 23.46
CA ASN A 223 -9.72 -4.43 24.41
C ASN A 223 -10.87 -5.20 25.10
N TRP A 224 -11.92 -4.48 25.50
CA TRP A 224 -13.10 -5.09 26.10
C TRP A 224 -13.82 -6.02 25.12
N TYR A 225 -14.02 -5.56 23.88
CA TYR A 225 -14.59 -6.34 22.79
C TYR A 225 -13.77 -7.60 22.48
N GLY A 226 -12.45 -7.45 22.40
CA GLY A 226 -11.53 -8.57 22.12
C GLY A 226 -11.52 -9.67 23.17
N LYS A 227 -12.06 -9.42 24.37
CA LYS A 227 -12.27 -10.43 25.43
C LYS A 227 -13.59 -11.19 25.28
N GLY A 228 -14.36 -10.96 24.22
CA GLY A 228 -15.63 -11.64 23.97
C GLY A 228 -16.80 -11.11 24.80
N ASN A 229 -16.70 -9.89 25.33
CA ASN A 229 -17.74 -9.33 26.21
C ASN A 229 -18.91 -8.70 25.44
N SER A 230 -18.82 -8.54 24.13
CA SER A 230 -19.87 -7.93 23.30
C SER A 230 -20.75 -8.98 22.63
N ASN A 231 -22.06 -8.74 22.63
CA ASN A 231 -23.06 -9.51 21.89
C ASN A 231 -23.39 -8.91 20.52
N THR A 232 -22.85 -7.71 20.22
CA THR A 232 -23.05 -7.02 18.96
C THR A 232 -21.76 -6.91 18.19
N ARG A 233 -21.87 -6.98 16.87
CA ARG A 233 -20.73 -6.90 15.99
C ARG A 233 -20.34 -5.44 15.71
N ASP A 234 -19.07 -5.11 15.88
CA ASP A 234 -18.47 -3.82 15.50
C ASP A 234 -17.29 -4.05 14.53
N ARG A 235 -17.49 -3.69 13.27
CA ARG A 235 -16.51 -3.91 12.19
C ARG A 235 -15.25 -3.08 12.36
N SER A 236 -15.36 -1.88 12.94
CA SER A 236 -14.21 -1.02 13.20
C SER A 236 -13.31 -1.64 14.25
N ILE A 237 -13.89 -2.13 15.36
CA ILE A 237 -13.12 -2.79 16.42
C ILE A 237 -12.52 -4.11 15.93
N GLU A 238 -13.26 -4.90 15.15
CA GLU A 238 -12.74 -6.14 14.57
C GLU A 238 -11.52 -5.88 13.68
N ALA A 239 -11.61 -4.87 12.80
CA ALA A 239 -10.51 -4.49 11.90
C ALA A 239 -9.27 -4.01 12.68
N PHE A 240 -9.47 -3.22 13.74
CA PHE A 240 -8.41 -2.80 14.63
C PHE A 240 -7.75 -3.98 15.35
N ASN A 241 -8.54 -4.84 15.99
CA ASN A 241 -8.04 -5.98 16.75
C ASN A 241 -7.29 -7.00 15.87
N ALA A 242 -7.72 -7.17 14.61
CA ALA A 242 -7.02 -8.03 13.64
C ALA A 242 -5.59 -7.55 13.33
N GLN A 243 -5.30 -6.28 13.59
CA GLN A 243 -4.01 -5.64 13.27
C GLN A 243 -3.30 -5.06 14.50
N LYS A 244 -3.73 -5.39 15.72
CA LYS A 244 -3.22 -4.81 16.97
C LYS A 244 -1.71 -4.97 17.20
N ASN A 245 -1.09 -5.94 16.52
CA ASN A 245 0.35 -6.21 16.61
C ASN A 245 1.16 -5.50 15.51
N ASN A 246 0.51 -4.83 14.57
CA ASN A 246 1.19 -4.04 13.56
C ASN A 246 1.75 -2.75 14.17
N LEU A 247 2.72 -2.16 13.45
CA LEU A 247 3.26 -0.85 13.82
C LEU A 247 2.12 0.18 13.90
N ALA A 248 2.11 1.00 14.95
CA ALA A 248 1.20 2.14 15.10
C ALA A 248 1.95 3.44 14.82
N ILE A 249 1.43 4.25 13.90
CA ILE A 249 2.00 5.54 13.50
C ILE A 249 1.01 6.64 13.87
N PHE A 250 1.48 7.63 14.63
CA PHE A 250 0.71 8.80 15.06
C PHE A 250 1.22 10.06 14.35
N ASP A 251 0.25 10.90 13.93
CA ASP A 251 0.45 12.20 13.29
C ASP A 251 -0.04 13.33 14.21
#